data_52741b71a8f1cc86b1b9ae2171a87e5c
#
_entry.id   52741b71a8f1cc86b1b9ae2171a87e5c
#
_cell.length_a   1.000
_cell.length_b   1.000
_cell.length_c   1.000
_cell.angle_alpha   90.00
_cell.angle_beta   90.00
_cell.angle_gamma   90.00
#
_symmetry.space_group_name_H-M   'P 1'
#
loop_
_entity.id
_entity.type
_entity.pdbx_description
1 polymer ?
#
loop_
_entity_poly.entity_id
_entity_poly.type
_entity_poly.pdbx_seq_one_letter_code
_entity_poly.pdbx_strand_id
1 'polypeptide(L)'
;MKLDPSLEIFRPEIEGKVAIVTGGSTGIGSETAKTLAALGAEVHFCGRNVEAGKAIEALFPAGNAHFAKVDVTKPKELERWIKKLPVLDFMVNNVADDTRVPWEKIDVDAIERAFAVNLRSHFLAIHAALPAIRKGTGKSIVIMGTSNWMRPEANCILYNVTKSGIVGLTHALARAFGPEFIRVNTFTPGWIATPKQLKLNMHAAEKKMLKREQALPVILYPPDMMGPILFLLSRASKAVTGQNLLGEGGKVMT
;
A
#
# COMPACT_ATOMS: atom_id res chain seq x y z
N MET A 1 -20.22 -6.46 1.80
CA MET A 1 -19.24 -6.02 2.83
C MET A 1 -19.84 -4.85 3.61
N LYS A 2 -19.75 -4.84 4.94
CA LYS A 2 -20.19 -3.69 5.75
C LYS A 2 -18.99 -2.74 5.91
N LEU A 3 -19.11 -1.54 5.36
CA LEU A 3 -18.11 -0.48 5.53
C LEU A 3 -18.23 0.11 6.95
N ASP A 4 -17.10 0.53 7.55
CA ASP A 4 -17.13 1.34 8.77
C ASP A 4 -17.83 2.68 8.46
N PRO A 5 -18.90 3.04 9.19
CA PRO A 5 -19.65 4.27 8.93
C PRO A 5 -18.79 5.55 8.98
N SER A 6 -17.71 5.56 9.76
CA SER A 6 -16.80 6.71 9.85
C SER A 6 -16.07 7.00 8.52
N LEU A 7 -15.95 6.01 7.64
CA LEU A 7 -15.31 6.15 6.34
C LEU A 7 -16.21 6.74 5.25
N GLU A 8 -17.52 6.80 5.50
CA GLU A 8 -18.50 7.38 4.56
C GLU A 8 -18.23 8.86 4.26
N ILE A 9 -17.58 9.57 5.16
CA ILE A 9 -17.16 10.96 4.95
C ILE A 9 -16.26 11.14 3.71
N PHE A 10 -15.56 10.08 3.29
CA PHE A 10 -14.70 10.12 2.10
C PHE A 10 -15.43 9.78 0.80
N ARG A 11 -16.68 9.30 0.84
CA ARG A 11 -17.44 8.91 -0.35
C ARG A 11 -17.48 10.01 -1.42
N PRO A 12 -17.78 11.27 -1.12
CA PRO A 12 -17.84 12.33 -2.14
C PRO A 12 -16.52 12.55 -2.90
N GLU A 13 -15.39 12.16 -2.30
CA GLU A 13 -14.07 12.30 -2.89
C GLU A 13 -13.61 11.03 -3.66
N ILE A 14 -14.25 9.89 -3.38
CA ILE A 14 -13.84 8.56 -3.88
C ILE A 14 -14.81 8.04 -4.95
N GLU A 15 -16.09 8.31 -4.82
CA GLU A 15 -17.13 7.82 -5.75
C GLU A 15 -16.87 8.29 -7.19
N GLY A 16 -16.98 7.37 -8.14
CA GLY A 16 -16.74 7.61 -9.56
C GLY A 16 -15.27 7.83 -9.94
N LYS A 17 -14.33 7.68 -9.01
CA LYS A 17 -12.89 7.77 -9.28
C LYS A 17 -12.31 6.43 -9.70
N VAL A 18 -11.24 6.48 -10.48
CA VAL A 18 -10.49 5.28 -10.89
C VAL A 18 -9.27 5.11 -10.00
N ALA A 19 -9.16 3.96 -9.36
CA ALA A 19 -8.07 3.65 -8.46
C ALA A 19 -7.32 2.37 -8.86
N ILE A 20 -6.00 2.34 -8.63
CA ILE A 20 -5.17 1.16 -8.80
C ILE A 20 -4.52 0.77 -7.46
N VAL A 21 -4.53 -0.55 -7.14
CA VAL A 21 -3.91 -1.08 -5.93
C VAL A 21 -2.99 -2.25 -6.28
N THR A 22 -1.67 -2.10 -6.07
CA THR A 22 -0.75 -3.23 -6.22
C THR A 22 -0.73 -4.08 -4.95
N GLY A 23 -0.64 -5.41 -5.10
CA GLY A 23 -0.71 -6.32 -3.96
C GLY A 23 -2.10 -6.32 -3.28
N GLY A 24 -3.16 -6.09 -4.07
CA GLY A 24 -4.54 -5.94 -3.60
C GLY A 24 -5.28 -7.25 -3.30
N SER A 25 -4.64 -8.42 -3.39
CA SER A 25 -5.31 -9.70 -3.14
C SER A 25 -5.33 -10.15 -1.68
N THR A 26 -4.49 -9.56 -0.82
CA THR A 26 -4.37 -9.95 0.60
C THR A 26 -4.01 -8.76 1.51
N GLY A 27 -4.23 -8.91 2.82
CA GLY A 27 -3.77 -7.97 3.85
C GLY A 27 -4.33 -6.55 3.68
N ILE A 28 -3.47 -5.54 3.90
CA ILE A 28 -3.85 -4.13 3.80
C ILE A 28 -4.32 -3.77 2.38
N GLY A 29 -3.63 -4.29 1.35
CA GLY A 29 -4.00 -4.04 -0.04
C GLY A 29 -5.40 -4.54 -0.40
N SER A 30 -5.79 -5.72 0.11
CA SER A 30 -7.14 -6.25 -0.11
C SER A 30 -8.21 -5.41 0.59
N GLU A 31 -7.92 -4.94 1.80
CA GLU A 31 -8.82 -4.05 2.52
C GLU A 31 -8.96 -2.69 1.82
N THR A 32 -7.84 -2.16 1.31
CA THR A 32 -7.84 -0.93 0.50
C THR A 32 -8.70 -1.07 -0.76
N ALA A 33 -8.52 -2.17 -1.52
CA ALA A 33 -9.31 -2.41 -2.74
C ALA A 33 -10.80 -2.53 -2.43
N LYS A 34 -11.17 -3.28 -1.39
CA LYS A 34 -12.55 -3.43 -0.93
C LYS A 34 -13.16 -2.11 -0.47
N THR A 35 -12.44 -1.34 0.32
CA THR A 35 -12.92 -0.08 0.88
C THR A 35 -13.16 0.95 -0.22
N LEU A 36 -12.21 1.10 -1.16
CA LEU A 36 -12.38 2.00 -2.30
C LEU A 36 -13.57 1.62 -3.18
N ALA A 37 -13.74 0.32 -3.48
CA ALA A 37 -14.88 -0.16 -4.26
C ALA A 37 -16.22 0.03 -3.53
N ALA A 38 -16.26 -0.17 -2.21
CA ALA A 38 -17.45 0.07 -1.39
C ALA A 38 -17.82 1.57 -1.30
N LEU A 39 -16.84 2.45 -1.42
CA LEU A 39 -17.04 3.90 -1.52
C LEU A 39 -17.39 4.36 -2.95
N GLY A 40 -17.55 3.44 -3.90
CA GLY A 40 -18.02 3.74 -5.26
C GLY A 40 -16.91 4.05 -6.27
N ALA A 41 -15.64 3.79 -5.95
CA ALA A 41 -14.58 3.88 -6.94
C ALA A 41 -14.60 2.68 -7.89
N GLU A 42 -14.12 2.87 -9.12
CA GLU A 42 -13.69 1.80 -10.02
C GLU A 42 -12.27 1.38 -9.63
N VAL A 43 -12.10 0.16 -9.11
CA VAL A 43 -10.85 -0.28 -8.53
C VAL A 43 -10.22 -1.40 -9.34
N HIS A 44 -9.04 -1.14 -9.89
CA HIS A 44 -8.20 -2.15 -10.51
C HIS A 44 -7.13 -2.59 -9.51
N PHE A 45 -7.08 -3.87 -9.20
CA PHE A 45 -6.11 -4.38 -8.25
C PHE A 45 -5.43 -5.65 -8.75
N CYS A 46 -4.19 -5.86 -8.31
CA CYS A 46 -3.42 -7.01 -8.77
C CYS A 46 -2.77 -7.78 -7.61
N GLY A 47 -2.43 -9.01 -7.91
CA GLY A 47 -1.70 -9.89 -7.00
C GLY A 47 -1.42 -11.25 -7.63
N ARG A 48 -0.66 -12.09 -6.93
CA ARG A 48 -0.33 -13.45 -7.38
C ARG A 48 -1.39 -14.48 -6.98
N ASN A 49 -2.11 -14.24 -5.89
CA ASN A 49 -3.15 -15.14 -5.40
C ASN A 49 -4.46 -14.90 -6.18
N VAL A 50 -4.72 -15.76 -7.15
CA VAL A 50 -5.89 -15.65 -8.05
C VAL A 50 -7.20 -15.92 -7.31
N GLU A 51 -7.24 -16.93 -6.46
CA GLU A 51 -8.43 -17.30 -5.71
C GLU A 51 -8.89 -16.13 -4.80
N ALA A 52 -7.97 -15.60 -3.99
CA ALA A 52 -8.26 -14.47 -3.12
C ALA A 52 -8.66 -13.21 -3.91
N GLY A 53 -7.99 -12.94 -5.05
CA GLY A 53 -8.31 -11.80 -5.90
C GLY A 53 -9.72 -11.91 -6.51
N LYS A 54 -10.07 -13.07 -7.04
CA LYS A 54 -11.40 -13.32 -7.61
C LYS A 54 -12.50 -13.32 -6.54
N ALA A 55 -12.21 -13.81 -5.34
CA ALA A 55 -13.15 -13.72 -4.22
C ALA A 55 -13.48 -12.27 -3.84
N ILE A 56 -12.48 -11.37 -3.89
CA ILE A 56 -12.72 -9.92 -3.66
C ILE A 56 -13.55 -9.32 -4.80
N GLU A 57 -13.22 -9.60 -6.06
CA GLU A 57 -13.96 -9.12 -7.23
C GLU A 57 -15.45 -9.52 -7.14
N ALA A 58 -15.74 -10.75 -6.73
CA ALA A 58 -17.10 -11.27 -6.58
C ALA A 58 -17.93 -10.58 -5.47
N LEU A 59 -17.29 -9.87 -4.53
CA LEU A 59 -18.02 -9.08 -3.52
C LEU A 59 -18.70 -7.83 -4.11
N PHE A 60 -18.34 -7.45 -5.33
CA PHE A 60 -18.80 -6.22 -6.00
C PHE A 60 -19.52 -6.55 -7.31
N PRO A 61 -20.78 -7.05 -7.24
CA PRO A 61 -21.53 -7.47 -8.43
C PRO A 61 -21.87 -6.31 -9.38
N ALA A 62 -21.77 -5.06 -8.92
CA ALA A 62 -21.86 -3.87 -9.77
C ALA A 62 -20.70 -3.72 -10.75
N GLY A 63 -19.65 -4.56 -10.62
CA GLY A 63 -18.55 -4.62 -11.55
C GLY A 63 -17.52 -3.49 -11.42
N ASN A 64 -17.44 -2.86 -10.25
CA ASN A 64 -16.48 -1.78 -9.99
C ASN A 64 -15.20 -2.22 -9.26
N ALA A 65 -14.93 -3.53 -9.19
CA ALA A 65 -13.69 -4.10 -8.67
C ALA A 65 -13.14 -5.14 -9.66
N HIS A 66 -11.91 -4.93 -10.15
CA HIS A 66 -11.31 -5.70 -11.23
C HIS A 66 -9.98 -6.31 -10.79
N PHE A 67 -9.93 -7.63 -10.66
CA PHE A 67 -8.71 -8.34 -10.33
C PHE A 67 -7.89 -8.71 -11.57
N ALA A 68 -6.57 -8.52 -11.48
CA ALA A 68 -5.62 -9.04 -12.45
C ALA A 68 -4.52 -9.86 -11.75
N LYS A 69 -4.22 -11.04 -12.30
CA LYS A 69 -3.01 -11.77 -11.92
C LYS A 69 -1.81 -11.07 -12.52
N VAL A 70 -0.97 -10.46 -11.68
CA VAL A 70 0.26 -9.75 -12.10
C VAL A 70 1.38 -10.06 -11.12
N ASP A 71 2.53 -10.45 -11.64
CA ASP A 71 3.78 -10.49 -10.89
C ASP A 71 4.52 -9.15 -11.08
N VAL A 72 4.54 -8.33 -10.04
CA VAL A 72 5.15 -7.00 -10.07
C VAL A 72 6.67 -7.02 -10.27
N THR A 73 7.33 -8.17 -10.11
CA THR A 73 8.75 -8.34 -10.39
C THR A 73 9.05 -8.43 -11.88
N LYS A 74 8.02 -8.65 -12.70
CA LYS A 74 8.08 -8.74 -14.16
C LYS A 74 7.69 -7.40 -14.80
N PRO A 75 8.64 -6.56 -15.22
CA PRO A 75 8.37 -5.18 -15.67
C PRO A 75 7.33 -5.10 -16.79
N LYS A 76 7.46 -5.94 -17.82
CA LYS A 76 6.53 -5.94 -18.97
C LYS A 76 5.10 -6.35 -18.61
N GLU A 77 4.94 -7.24 -17.63
CA GLU A 77 3.62 -7.67 -17.15
C GLU A 77 2.93 -6.55 -16.36
N LEU A 78 3.67 -5.93 -15.42
CA LEU A 78 3.21 -4.80 -14.62
C LEU A 78 2.83 -3.60 -15.51
N GLU A 79 3.70 -3.22 -16.42
CA GLU A 79 3.49 -2.11 -17.34
C GLU A 79 2.28 -2.33 -18.24
N ARG A 80 2.13 -3.52 -18.84
CA ARG A 80 1.00 -3.87 -19.71
C ARG A 80 -0.33 -3.79 -18.97
N TRP A 81 -0.37 -4.20 -17.71
CA TRP A 81 -1.55 -4.12 -16.89
C TRP A 81 -1.95 -2.67 -16.61
N ILE A 82 -1.02 -1.85 -16.16
CA ILE A 82 -1.27 -0.45 -15.79
C ILE A 82 -1.66 0.38 -17.01
N LYS A 83 -0.97 0.22 -18.14
CA LYS A 83 -1.22 1.00 -19.37
C LYS A 83 -2.59 0.74 -20.04
N LYS A 84 -3.37 -0.22 -19.56
CA LYS A 84 -4.76 -0.42 -19.99
C LYS A 84 -5.70 0.68 -19.48
N LEU A 85 -5.29 1.40 -18.43
CA LEU A 85 -6.11 2.43 -17.81
C LEU A 85 -5.84 3.78 -18.47
N PRO A 86 -6.85 4.38 -19.16
CA PRO A 86 -6.66 5.66 -19.84
C PRO A 86 -6.60 6.85 -18.88
N VAL A 87 -7.24 6.74 -17.72
CA VAL A 87 -7.32 7.74 -16.65
C VAL A 87 -7.11 7.03 -15.31
N LEU A 88 -6.47 7.70 -14.37
CA LEU A 88 -6.26 7.21 -13.02
C LEU A 88 -6.27 8.38 -12.03
N ASP A 89 -7.13 8.29 -11.04
CA ASP A 89 -7.22 9.29 -9.97
C ASP A 89 -6.32 8.98 -8.80
N PHE A 90 -6.30 7.70 -8.37
CA PHE A 90 -5.60 7.26 -7.17
C PHE A 90 -4.71 6.04 -7.44
N MET A 91 -3.55 6.04 -6.82
CA MET A 91 -2.66 4.90 -6.84
C MET A 91 -2.21 4.53 -5.43
N VAL A 92 -2.41 3.26 -5.05
CA VAL A 92 -1.88 2.70 -3.81
C VAL A 92 -0.86 1.61 -4.15
N ASN A 93 0.42 1.95 -4.01
CA ASN A 93 1.54 1.05 -4.18
C ASN A 93 1.79 0.28 -2.87
N ASN A 94 1.15 -0.90 -2.75
CA ASN A 94 1.14 -1.62 -1.48
C ASN A 94 1.99 -2.89 -1.47
N VAL A 95 2.33 -3.46 -2.63
CA VAL A 95 3.05 -4.74 -2.67
C VAL A 95 4.32 -4.71 -1.81
N ALA A 96 4.54 -5.81 -1.05
CA ALA A 96 5.75 -6.00 -0.28
C ALA A 96 6.01 -7.48 -0.02
N ASP A 97 7.28 -7.79 0.23
CA ASP A 97 7.72 -9.07 0.78
C ASP A 97 8.65 -8.81 1.97
N ASP A 98 8.21 -9.24 3.15
CA ASP A 98 8.90 -9.12 4.44
C ASP A 98 9.67 -10.40 4.80
N THR A 99 10.12 -11.15 3.80
CA THR A 99 10.92 -12.36 4.01
C THR A 99 12.16 -12.04 4.85
N ARG A 100 12.28 -12.76 5.95
CA ARG A 100 13.37 -12.62 6.92
C ARG A 100 14.55 -13.48 6.47
N VAL A 101 15.68 -12.85 6.22
CA VAL A 101 16.92 -13.52 5.79
C VAL A 101 18.02 -13.16 6.78
N PRO A 102 18.60 -14.14 7.52
CA PRO A 102 19.78 -13.91 8.34
C PRO A 102 20.96 -13.41 7.49
N TRP A 103 21.82 -12.58 8.09
CA TRP A 103 22.95 -11.96 7.37
C TRP A 103 23.80 -12.98 6.62
N GLU A 104 24.10 -14.09 7.24
CA GLU A 104 24.96 -15.17 6.71
C GLU A 104 24.35 -15.90 5.49
N LYS A 105 23.04 -15.69 5.25
CA LYS A 105 22.30 -16.30 4.14
C LYS A 105 21.89 -15.28 3.07
N ILE A 106 22.35 -14.02 3.21
CA ILE A 106 22.09 -13.01 2.19
C ILE A 106 23.05 -13.25 1.03
N ASP A 107 22.50 -13.63 -0.10
CA ASP A 107 23.17 -13.77 -1.38
C ASP A 107 22.67 -12.72 -2.38
N VAL A 108 23.27 -12.68 -3.56
CA VAL A 108 22.88 -11.76 -4.64
C VAL A 108 21.43 -11.94 -5.04
N ASP A 109 20.94 -13.18 -5.11
CA ASP A 109 19.56 -13.45 -5.48
C ASP A 109 18.57 -12.96 -4.44
N ALA A 110 18.88 -13.06 -3.15
CA ALA A 110 18.05 -12.51 -2.08
C ALA A 110 17.97 -10.97 -2.17
N ILE A 111 19.11 -10.31 -2.43
CA ILE A 111 19.18 -8.86 -2.64
C ILE A 111 18.32 -8.47 -3.83
N GLU A 112 18.54 -9.07 -4.99
CA GLU A 112 17.81 -8.76 -6.23
C GLU A 112 16.29 -8.97 -6.05
N ARG A 113 15.87 -10.05 -5.41
CA ARG A 113 14.44 -10.30 -5.13
C ARG A 113 13.85 -9.23 -4.22
N ALA A 114 14.54 -8.87 -3.14
CA ALA A 114 14.05 -7.86 -2.19
C ALA A 114 13.89 -6.50 -2.88
N PHE A 115 14.88 -6.06 -3.65
CA PHE A 115 14.83 -4.82 -4.40
C PHE A 115 13.77 -4.87 -5.51
N ALA A 116 13.65 -5.99 -6.22
CA ALA A 116 12.66 -6.15 -7.28
C ALA A 116 11.22 -5.99 -6.76
N VAL A 117 10.90 -6.60 -5.59
CA VAL A 117 9.55 -6.55 -5.01
C VAL A 117 9.31 -5.24 -4.27
N ASN A 118 10.22 -4.85 -3.35
CA ASN A 118 9.93 -3.82 -2.37
C ASN A 118 10.30 -2.40 -2.80
N LEU A 119 11.07 -2.23 -3.89
CA LEU A 119 11.48 -0.90 -4.34
C LEU A 119 11.31 -0.72 -5.86
N ARG A 120 11.96 -1.55 -6.70
CA ARG A 120 11.91 -1.42 -8.16
C ARG A 120 10.47 -1.47 -8.70
N SER A 121 9.63 -2.36 -8.16
CA SER A 121 8.23 -2.49 -8.58
C SER A 121 7.44 -1.20 -8.38
N HIS A 122 7.69 -0.48 -7.28
CA HIS A 122 7.03 0.80 -6.99
C HIS A 122 7.44 1.87 -8.00
N PHE A 123 8.73 1.95 -8.34
CA PHE A 123 9.21 2.85 -9.39
C PHE A 123 8.53 2.58 -10.73
N LEU A 124 8.56 1.33 -11.17
CA LEU A 124 8.01 0.93 -12.47
C LEU A 124 6.50 1.13 -12.54
N ALA A 125 5.79 0.83 -11.46
CA ALA A 125 4.35 1.03 -11.40
C ALA A 125 3.97 2.51 -11.51
N ILE A 126 4.65 3.40 -10.77
CA ILE A 126 4.40 4.84 -10.84
C ILE A 126 4.77 5.39 -12.22
N HIS A 127 5.92 4.97 -12.77
CA HIS A 127 6.35 5.38 -14.11
C HIS A 127 5.31 5.02 -15.17
N ALA A 128 4.78 3.79 -15.12
CA ALA A 128 3.75 3.34 -16.06
C ALA A 128 2.40 4.05 -15.85
N ALA A 129 2.04 4.40 -14.61
CA ALA A 129 0.77 5.01 -14.25
C ALA A 129 0.74 6.53 -14.50
N LEU A 130 1.89 7.21 -14.51
CA LEU A 130 1.97 8.67 -14.54
C LEU A 130 1.18 9.32 -15.68
N PRO A 131 1.20 8.82 -16.94
CA PRO A 131 0.39 9.41 -18.01
C PRO A 131 -1.11 9.38 -17.74
N ALA A 132 -1.62 8.33 -17.07
CA ALA A 132 -3.02 8.20 -16.70
C ALA A 132 -3.36 9.08 -15.48
N ILE A 133 -2.47 9.17 -14.49
CA ILE A 133 -2.62 10.04 -13.30
C ILE A 133 -2.69 11.51 -13.69
N ARG A 134 -1.93 11.94 -14.69
CA ARG A 134 -1.98 13.32 -15.23
C ARG A 134 -3.35 13.71 -15.72
N LYS A 135 -4.11 12.76 -16.24
CA LYS A 135 -5.48 12.97 -16.76
C LYS A 135 -6.55 12.87 -15.68
N GLY A 136 -6.24 12.25 -14.56
CA GLY A 136 -7.15 12.11 -13.43
C GLY A 136 -7.36 13.43 -12.68
N THR A 137 -8.40 13.47 -11.87
CA THR A 137 -8.77 14.62 -11.03
C THR A 137 -8.34 14.45 -9.57
N GLY A 138 -8.17 13.19 -9.12
CA GLY A 138 -7.74 12.86 -7.74
C GLY A 138 -6.26 13.12 -7.49
N LYS A 139 -5.41 12.77 -8.45
CA LYS A 139 -3.97 13.05 -8.49
C LYS A 139 -3.22 12.73 -7.19
N SER A 140 -3.48 11.55 -6.62
CA SER A 140 -2.81 11.13 -5.39
C SER A 140 -2.21 9.74 -5.49
N ILE A 141 -0.94 9.65 -5.07
CA ILE A 141 -0.15 8.41 -4.98
C ILE A 141 0.19 8.16 -3.52
N VAL A 142 -0.18 7.00 -3.01
CA VAL A 142 0.22 6.51 -1.69
C VAL A 142 1.13 5.31 -1.87
N ILE A 143 2.33 5.37 -1.28
CA ILE A 143 3.29 4.27 -1.27
C ILE A 143 3.33 3.68 0.14
N MET A 144 3.18 2.36 0.25
CA MET A 144 3.17 1.70 1.56
C MET A 144 4.60 1.52 2.08
N GLY A 145 4.89 2.22 3.19
CA GLY A 145 6.11 2.08 3.96
C GLY A 145 6.06 0.94 4.99
N THR A 146 6.88 1.07 6.01
CA THR A 146 6.87 0.28 7.26
C THR A 146 7.58 1.05 8.34
N SER A 147 7.16 0.93 9.60
CA SER A 147 7.92 1.49 10.73
C SER A 147 9.14 0.65 11.13
N ASN A 148 9.29 -0.56 10.56
CA ASN A 148 10.35 -1.50 10.95
C ASN A 148 11.77 -0.95 10.72
N TRP A 149 12.01 -0.14 9.69
CA TRP A 149 13.32 0.47 9.46
C TRP A 149 13.68 1.54 10.50
N MET A 150 12.70 2.13 11.18
CA MET A 150 12.92 3.11 12.26
C MET A 150 13.31 2.42 13.59
N ARG A 151 12.89 1.16 13.76
CA ARG A 151 13.24 0.28 14.89
C ARG A 151 13.58 -1.11 14.34
N PRO A 152 14.74 -1.25 13.69
CA PRO A 152 15.05 -2.42 12.87
C PRO A 152 15.20 -3.70 13.68
N GLU A 153 14.61 -4.78 13.19
CA GLU A 153 14.89 -6.14 13.63
C GLU A 153 16.08 -6.70 12.84
N ALA A 154 16.98 -7.39 13.51
CA ALA A 154 18.25 -7.87 12.94
C ALA A 154 18.09 -8.80 11.72
N ASN A 155 16.99 -9.55 11.63
CA ASN A 155 16.73 -10.49 10.53
C ASN A 155 15.91 -9.89 9.38
N CYS A 156 15.62 -8.57 9.40
CA CYS A 156 14.85 -7.85 8.40
C CYS A 156 15.70 -6.89 7.55
N ILE A 157 17.00 -7.15 7.38
CA ILE A 157 17.97 -6.23 6.77
C ILE A 157 17.51 -5.76 5.39
N LEU A 158 17.28 -6.68 4.46
CA LEU A 158 16.90 -6.35 3.09
C LEU A 158 15.55 -5.64 3.02
N TYR A 159 14.60 -6.05 3.85
CA TYR A 159 13.30 -5.40 3.95
C TYR A 159 13.43 -3.96 4.45
N ASN A 160 14.21 -3.74 5.53
CA ASN A 160 14.42 -2.42 6.09
C ASN A 160 15.12 -1.47 5.11
N VAL A 161 16.17 -1.93 4.42
CA VAL A 161 16.89 -1.13 3.42
C VAL A 161 15.95 -0.73 2.27
N THR A 162 15.21 -1.68 1.71
CA THR A 162 14.31 -1.38 0.60
C THR A 162 13.15 -0.47 1.00
N LYS A 163 12.62 -0.63 2.22
CA LYS A 163 11.49 0.18 2.71
C LYS A 163 11.92 1.59 3.17
N SER A 164 13.14 1.77 3.69
CA SER A 164 13.68 3.12 3.90
C SER A 164 13.86 3.88 2.58
N GLY A 165 14.22 3.18 1.51
CA GLY A 165 14.28 3.74 0.15
C GLY A 165 12.95 4.29 -0.36
N ILE A 166 11.80 3.78 0.13
CA ILE A 166 10.46 4.28 -0.21
C ILE A 166 10.27 5.73 0.23
N VAL A 167 10.80 6.13 1.39
CA VAL A 167 10.71 7.51 1.87
C VAL A 167 11.48 8.45 0.95
N GLY A 168 12.72 8.07 0.58
CA GLY A 168 13.51 8.82 -0.40
C GLY A 168 12.82 8.95 -1.76
N LEU A 169 12.23 7.84 -2.25
CA LEU A 169 11.44 7.84 -3.47
C LEU A 169 10.25 8.80 -3.37
N THR A 170 9.53 8.80 -2.26
CA THR A 170 8.38 9.68 -2.01
C THR A 170 8.77 11.14 -2.07
N HIS A 171 9.87 11.53 -1.39
CA HIS A 171 10.38 12.92 -1.42
C HIS A 171 10.76 13.37 -2.83
N ALA A 172 11.48 12.52 -3.57
CA ALA A 172 11.91 12.82 -4.94
C ALA A 172 10.70 12.99 -5.88
N LEU A 173 9.73 12.07 -5.81
CA LEU A 173 8.54 12.12 -6.67
C LEU A 173 7.60 13.27 -6.30
N ALA A 174 7.43 13.58 -5.00
CA ALA A 174 6.65 14.73 -4.56
C ALA A 174 7.22 16.03 -5.11
N ARG A 175 8.55 16.16 -5.13
CA ARG A 175 9.23 17.33 -5.71
C ARG A 175 9.08 17.39 -7.23
N ALA A 176 9.22 16.24 -7.90
CA ALA A 176 9.14 16.15 -9.36
C ALA A 176 7.71 16.42 -9.89
N PHE A 177 6.68 15.90 -9.20
CA PHE A 177 5.30 15.93 -9.68
C PHE A 177 4.45 17.03 -9.03
N GLY A 178 4.95 17.71 -8.00
CA GLY A 178 4.27 18.81 -7.33
C GLY A 178 3.81 19.93 -8.27
N PRO A 179 4.62 20.38 -9.25
CA PRO A 179 4.19 21.37 -10.25
C PRO A 179 2.96 20.95 -11.06
N GLU A 180 2.68 19.65 -11.16
CA GLU A 180 1.49 19.09 -11.82
C GLU A 180 0.33 18.82 -10.84
N PHE A 181 0.44 19.27 -9.59
CA PHE A 181 -0.51 19.02 -8.50
C PHE A 181 -0.73 17.55 -8.18
N ILE A 182 0.23 16.67 -8.50
CA ILE A 182 0.21 15.26 -8.13
C ILE A 182 0.88 15.13 -6.76
N ARG A 183 0.12 14.68 -5.76
CA ARG A 183 0.62 14.44 -4.42
C ARG A 183 1.17 13.03 -4.31
N VAL A 184 2.32 12.90 -3.68
CA VAL A 184 2.96 11.60 -3.41
C VAL A 184 3.31 11.54 -1.93
N ASN A 185 2.75 10.57 -1.22
CA ASN A 185 3.02 10.38 0.21
C ASN A 185 3.30 8.90 0.51
N THR A 186 4.06 8.66 1.56
CA THR A 186 4.18 7.34 2.17
C THR A 186 3.16 7.22 3.30
N PHE A 187 2.44 6.09 3.34
CA PHE A 187 1.76 5.65 4.55
C PHE A 187 2.56 4.51 5.18
N THR A 188 2.95 4.68 6.42
CA THR A 188 3.81 3.75 7.15
C THR A 188 3.03 3.05 8.26
N PRO A 189 2.51 1.84 7.99
CA PRO A 189 1.88 1.02 9.02
C PRO A 189 2.94 0.44 9.98
N GLY A 190 2.48 0.11 11.18
CA GLY A 190 3.20 -0.73 12.11
C GLY A 190 3.05 -2.22 11.79
N TRP A 191 3.14 -3.05 12.84
CA TRP A 191 2.91 -4.48 12.71
C TRP A 191 1.41 -4.78 12.74
N ILE A 192 0.82 -4.87 11.57
CA ILE A 192 -0.62 -5.04 11.37
C ILE A 192 -0.99 -6.53 11.37
N ALA A 193 -2.04 -6.88 12.09
CA ALA A 193 -2.56 -8.25 12.22
C ALA A 193 -3.26 -8.71 10.92
N THR A 194 -2.49 -8.83 9.84
CA THR A 194 -2.96 -9.46 8.59
C THR A 194 -3.06 -10.98 8.75
N PRO A 195 -3.84 -11.70 7.94
CA PRO A 195 -3.90 -13.16 7.98
C PRO A 195 -2.51 -13.83 7.92
N LYS A 196 -1.58 -13.31 7.08
CA LYS A 196 -0.20 -13.79 7.00
C LYS A 196 0.52 -13.61 8.33
N GLN A 197 0.44 -12.43 8.95
CA GLN A 197 1.12 -12.13 10.19
C GLN A 197 0.58 -12.94 11.36
N LEU A 198 -0.74 -13.09 11.46
CA LEU A 198 -1.39 -13.91 12.48
C LEU A 198 -0.99 -15.39 12.39
N LYS A 199 -0.81 -15.89 11.15
CA LYS A 199 -0.38 -17.28 10.93
C LYS A 199 1.09 -17.53 11.24
N LEU A 200 1.97 -16.58 10.89
CA LEU A 200 3.42 -16.83 10.85
C LEU A 200 4.20 -16.17 11.99
N ASN A 201 3.78 -15.00 12.47
CA ASN A 201 4.66 -14.15 13.27
C ASN A 201 3.98 -13.48 14.48
N MET A 202 2.65 -13.36 14.52
CA MET A 202 1.96 -12.59 15.55
C MET A 202 1.12 -13.50 16.46
N HIS A 203 1.80 -14.15 17.40
CA HIS A 203 1.19 -15.02 18.40
C HIS A 203 0.87 -14.24 19.70
N ALA A 204 0.56 -14.92 20.78
CA ALA A 204 0.15 -14.27 22.04
C ALA A 204 1.24 -13.39 22.67
N ALA A 205 2.51 -13.83 22.59
CA ALA A 205 3.65 -13.09 23.12
C ALA A 205 3.88 -11.77 22.38
N GLU A 206 3.85 -11.82 21.04
CA GLU A 206 4.02 -10.64 20.17
C GLU A 206 2.87 -9.64 20.35
N LYS A 207 1.64 -10.12 20.49
CA LYS A 207 0.48 -9.26 20.79
C LYS A 207 0.62 -8.57 22.15
N LYS A 208 1.09 -9.27 23.18
CA LYS A 208 1.36 -8.69 24.50
C LYS A 208 2.48 -7.65 24.43
N MET A 209 3.55 -7.94 23.69
CA MET A 209 4.66 -7.02 23.45
C MET A 209 4.17 -5.74 22.75
N LEU A 210 3.42 -5.85 21.66
CA LEU A 210 2.88 -4.69 20.93
C LEU A 210 2.05 -3.78 21.83
N LYS A 211 1.12 -4.34 22.62
CA LYS A 211 0.31 -3.58 23.57
C LYS A 211 1.12 -2.85 24.64
N ARG A 212 2.32 -3.33 24.94
CA ARG A 212 3.23 -2.67 25.91
C ARG A 212 4.07 -1.57 25.26
N GLU A 213 4.45 -1.75 23.98
CA GLU A 213 5.41 -0.89 23.30
C GLU A 213 4.75 0.24 22.49
N GLN A 214 3.46 0.10 22.17
CA GLN A 214 2.68 1.14 21.52
C GLN A 214 2.07 2.11 22.55
N ALA A 215 1.95 3.39 22.19
CA ALA A 215 1.22 4.36 23.02
C ALA A 215 -0.27 4.02 23.10
N LEU A 216 -0.85 3.53 21.98
CA LEU A 216 -2.18 2.92 21.97
C LEU A 216 -2.05 1.42 22.20
N PRO A 217 -2.51 0.86 23.34
CA PRO A 217 -2.31 -0.55 23.70
C PRO A 217 -3.29 -1.48 22.95
N VAL A 218 -3.36 -1.35 21.64
CA VAL A 218 -4.28 -2.07 20.76
C VAL A 218 -3.52 -2.96 19.76
N ILE A 219 -4.22 -3.94 19.21
CA ILE A 219 -3.73 -4.66 18.03
C ILE A 219 -4.43 -4.07 16.83
N LEU A 220 -3.64 -3.58 15.89
CA LEU A 220 -4.13 -2.97 14.67
C LEU A 220 -4.37 -4.02 13.57
N TYR A 221 -5.47 -3.86 12.86
CA TYR A 221 -5.91 -4.72 11.77
C TYR A 221 -5.97 -3.93 10.45
N PRO A 222 -6.07 -4.59 9.28
CA PRO A 222 -6.17 -3.89 8.00
C PRO A 222 -7.27 -2.81 7.92
N PRO A 223 -8.47 -2.98 8.48
CA PRO A 223 -9.49 -1.91 8.48
C PRO A 223 -9.03 -0.61 9.17
N ASP A 224 -8.21 -0.71 10.22
CA ASP A 224 -7.71 0.48 10.95
C ASP A 224 -6.81 1.38 10.08
N MET A 225 -6.29 0.84 8.98
CA MET A 225 -5.44 1.56 8.04
C MET A 225 -6.23 2.39 7.03
N MET A 226 -7.53 2.17 6.91
CA MET A 226 -8.33 2.75 5.82
C MET A 226 -8.52 4.26 5.99
N GLY A 227 -8.81 4.74 7.18
CA GLY A 227 -8.96 6.17 7.44
C GLY A 227 -7.74 6.99 7.00
N PRO A 228 -6.52 6.69 7.47
CA PRO A 228 -5.29 7.37 7.03
C PRO A 228 -5.02 7.26 5.52
N ILE A 229 -5.25 6.09 4.90
CA ILE A 229 -5.06 5.91 3.45
C ILE A 229 -6.06 6.78 2.68
N LEU A 230 -7.35 6.75 3.04
CA LEU A 230 -8.38 7.59 2.41
C LEU A 230 -8.11 9.08 2.60
N PHE A 231 -7.63 9.50 3.79
CA PHE A 231 -7.18 10.86 4.01
C PHE A 231 -6.12 11.28 3.00
N LEU A 232 -5.06 10.46 2.83
CA LEU A 232 -3.99 10.77 1.88
C LEU A 232 -4.47 10.77 0.41
N LEU A 233 -5.48 9.98 0.06
CA LEU A 233 -6.06 9.97 -1.28
C LEU A 233 -6.98 11.17 -1.51
N SER A 234 -7.72 11.63 -0.52
CA SER A 234 -8.74 12.68 -0.60
C SER A 234 -8.15 14.10 -0.64
N ARG A 235 -9.00 15.08 -0.97
CA ARG A 235 -8.67 16.51 -0.92
C ARG A 235 -8.48 17.04 0.50
N ALA A 236 -8.90 16.29 1.53
CA ALA A 236 -8.62 16.64 2.92
C ALA A 236 -7.10 16.77 3.18
N SER A 237 -6.27 16.07 2.40
CA SER A 237 -4.81 16.15 2.43
C SER A 237 -4.21 17.02 1.32
N LYS A 238 -4.93 18.01 0.77
CA LYS A 238 -4.48 18.86 -0.35
C LYS A 238 -3.15 19.58 -0.12
N ALA A 239 -2.80 19.85 1.13
CA ALA A 239 -1.55 20.48 1.53
C ALA A 239 -0.44 19.47 1.89
N VAL A 240 -0.72 18.16 1.78
CA VAL A 240 0.19 17.10 2.22
C VAL A 240 0.78 16.38 1.01
N THR A 241 2.07 16.57 0.78
CA THR A 241 2.85 15.84 -0.23
C THR A 241 4.30 15.68 0.26
N GLY A 242 4.96 14.60 -0.13
CA GLY A 242 6.30 14.28 0.33
C GLY A 242 6.37 13.85 1.80
N GLN A 243 5.26 13.50 2.42
CA GLN A 243 5.24 13.14 3.83
C GLN A 243 5.24 11.63 4.05
N ASN A 244 5.78 11.22 5.21
CA ASN A 244 5.68 9.88 5.73
C ASN A 244 4.71 9.87 6.92
N LEU A 245 3.46 9.48 6.67
CA LEU A 245 2.43 9.41 7.69
C LEU A 245 2.49 8.05 8.40
N LEU A 246 2.72 8.06 9.70
CA LEU A 246 2.75 6.85 10.52
C LEU A 246 1.34 6.48 11.01
N GLY A 247 0.97 5.20 10.83
CA GLY A 247 -0.27 4.60 11.35
C GLY A 247 0.07 3.29 12.08
N GLU A 248 0.69 3.41 13.27
CA GLU A 248 1.34 2.26 13.90
C GLU A 248 1.12 2.19 15.44
N GLY A 249 0.13 2.95 15.94
CA GLY A 249 -0.25 2.95 17.36
C GLY A 249 0.71 3.70 18.28
N GLY A 250 1.65 4.49 17.74
CA GLY A 250 2.61 5.28 18.54
C GLY A 250 3.74 4.45 19.13
N LYS A 251 4.20 3.42 18.44
CA LYS A 251 5.43 2.69 18.79
C LYS A 251 6.69 3.49 18.40
N VAL A 252 6.57 4.28 17.33
CA VAL A 252 7.60 5.21 16.86
C VAL A 252 7.03 6.61 16.90
N MET A 253 7.74 7.54 17.54
CA MET A 253 7.41 8.95 17.58
C MET A 253 8.52 9.73 16.87
N THR A 254 8.16 10.56 15.88
CA THR A 254 9.09 11.39 15.08
C THR A 254 8.73 12.86 15.23
#